data_52b0e0137885c15a26b07770572891fa
#
_entry.id   52b0e0137885c15a26b07770572891fa
#
_cell.length_a   1.000
_cell.length_b   1.000
_cell.length_c   1.000
_cell.angle_alpha   90.00
_cell.angle_beta   90.00
_cell.angle_gamma   90.00
#
_symmetry.space_group_name_H-M   'P 1'
#
loop_
_entity.id
_entity.type
_entity.pdbx_description
1 polymer ?
#
loop_
_entity_poly.entity_id
_entity_poly.type
_entity_poly.pdbx_seq_one_letter_code
_entity_poly.pdbx_strand_id
1 'polypeptide(L)'
;MKILKICSIILSTFFVSSFAIASDMKVGFIYIGPPGDHGWNYQHDVGRKAVDDAFGGKVETVFQENVPESADAERVMTQMALSGTDMIFATSFGYMDPVINVAKKFPNVKFEHATGYRTADNVSTYSARFYEGRSVIGHVAGKMTKSNTIGYVASYPIPEVVRGINSAYLAAKAANPNVEFKVIWIFTWYNPAKEADAAKT
;
A
#
# COMPACT_ATOMS: atom_id res chain seq x y z
N MET A 1 -24.81 76.26 21.91
CA MET A 1 -25.53 75.15 21.31
C MET A 1 -24.57 74.43 20.32
N LYS A 2 -23.94 73.38 20.73
CA LYS A 2 -23.05 72.56 19.83
C LYS A 2 -23.77 71.29 19.52
N ILE A 3 -24.09 71.10 18.24
CA ILE A 3 -24.73 69.87 17.72
C ILE A 3 -23.65 68.83 17.51
N LEU A 4 -23.71 67.75 18.26
CA LEU A 4 -22.81 66.57 18.14
C LEU A 4 -23.36 65.68 17.02
N LYS A 5 -22.65 65.60 15.90
CA LYS A 5 -22.97 64.67 14.84
C LYS A 5 -22.34 63.28 15.20
N ILE A 6 -23.17 62.28 15.50
CA ILE A 6 -22.79 60.93 15.69
C ILE A 6 -22.73 60.22 14.31
N CYS A 7 -21.54 59.97 13.83
CA CYS A 7 -21.33 59.10 12.64
C CYS A 7 -21.40 57.61 13.06
N SER A 8 -22.49 56.94 12.73
CA SER A 8 -22.59 55.48 12.85
C SER A 8 -21.85 54.82 11.70
N ILE A 9 -20.71 54.24 12.00
CA ILE A 9 -19.98 53.37 11.07
C ILE A 9 -20.60 51.99 11.16
N ILE A 10 -21.35 51.58 10.13
CA ILE A 10 -21.87 50.25 9.96
C ILE A 10 -20.71 49.39 9.40
N LEU A 11 -20.08 48.60 10.26
CA LEU A 11 -19.06 47.62 9.89
C LEU A 11 -19.77 46.39 9.34
N SER A 12 -19.91 46.31 8.02
CA SER A 12 -20.44 45.13 7.33
C SER A 12 -19.37 44.03 7.32
N THR A 13 -19.45 43.11 8.27
CA THR A 13 -18.65 41.89 8.27
C THR A 13 -19.17 40.97 7.15
N PHE A 14 -18.44 40.94 6.05
CA PHE A 14 -18.62 39.92 5.02
C PHE A 14 -18.19 38.54 5.60
N PHE A 15 -19.17 37.73 5.99
CA PHE A 15 -18.97 36.33 6.25
C PHE A 15 -18.71 35.63 4.89
N VAL A 16 -17.46 35.43 4.54
CA VAL A 16 -17.08 34.49 3.45
C VAL A 16 -17.33 33.09 3.97
N SER A 17 -18.53 32.60 3.72
CA SER A 17 -18.81 31.14 3.92
C SER A 17 -17.99 30.41 2.89
N SER A 18 -16.87 29.81 3.32
CA SER A 18 -16.16 28.81 2.54
C SER A 18 -17.10 27.59 2.42
N PHE A 19 -17.73 27.43 1.28
CA PHE A 19 -18.39 26.19 0.93
C PHE A 19 -17.29 25.15 0.80
N ALA A 20 -17.12 24.30 1.81
CA ALA A 20 -16.39 23.07 1.66
C ALA A 20 -17.19 22.22 0.64
N ILE A 21 -16.64 22.05 -0.55
CA ILE A 21 -17.18 21.08 -1.51
C ILE A 21 -16.96 19.72 -0.84
N ALA A 22 -18.05 19.08 -0.42
CA ALA A 22 -17.98 17.70 0.06
C ALA A 22 -17.49 16.85 -1.10
N SER A 23 -16.52 15.96 -0.84
CA SER A 23 -16.07 14.97 -1.82
C SER A 23 -17.23 14.02 -2.11
N ASP A 24 -17.36 13.61 -3.38
CA ASP A 24 -18.39 12.64 -3.80
C ASP A 24 -18.08 11.22 -3.30
N MET A 25 -16.80 10.95 -2.96
CA MET A 25 -16.31 9.66 -2.53
C MET A 25 -15.11 9.81 -1.58
N LYS A 26 -15.06 8.97 -0.53
CA LYS A 26 -13.91 8.87 0.37
C LYS A 26 -13.23 7.51 0.24
N VAL A 27 -11.91 7.53 0.00
CA VAL A 27 -11.10 6.33 -0.23
C VAL A 27 -10.01 6.22 0.82
N GLY A 28 -9.99 5.10 1.56
CA GLY A 28 -9.01 4.80 2.60
C GLY A 28 -7.91 3.87 2.11
N PHE A 29 -6.69 4.06 2.61
CA PHE A 29 -5.56 3.17 2.37
C PHE A 29 -4.93 2.76 3.68
N ILE A 30 -4.63 1.46 3.87
CA ILE A 30 -3.84 0.98 5.01
C ILE A 30 -2.54 0.39 4.52
N TYR A 31 -1.41 0.86 5.09
CA TYR A 31 -0.06 0.44 4.72
C TYR A 31 0.59 -0.36 5.85
N ILE A 32 1.31 -1.43 5.50
CA ILE A 32 2.05 -2.26 6.46
C ILE A 32 3.27 -1.54 7.06
N GLY A 33 3.80 -0.54 6.37
CA GLY A 33 4.95 0.26 6.79
C GLY A 33 4.80 1.72 6.35
N PRO A 34 5.86 2.53 6.51
CA PRO A 34 5.83 3.94 6.14
C PRO A 34 5.89 4.13 4.61
N PRO A 35 5.25 5.16 4.05
CA PRO A 35 5.39 5.51 2.63
C PRO A 35 6.81 5.87 2.20
N GLY A 36 7.71 6.14 3.15
CA GLY A 36 9.13 6.45 2.90
C GLY A 36 10.03 5.23 2.67
N ASP A 37 9.48 4.02 2.50
CA ASP A 37 10.24 2.78 2.28
C ASP A 37 10.88 2.68 0.88
N HIS A 38 10.57 3.61 -0.02
CA HIS A 38 10.96 3.62 -1.44
C HIS A 38 10.61 2.34 -2.21
N GLY A 39 9.67 1.56 -1.68
CA GLY A 39 9.25 0.26 -2.21
C GLY A 39 7.74 0.12 -2.24
N TRP A 40 7.23 -0.89 -1.53
CA TRP A 40 5.84 -1.32 -1.54
C TRP A 40 4.86 -0.21 -1.10
N ASN A 41 5.07 0.35 0.10
CA ASN A 41 4.18 1.37 0.65
C ASN A 41 4.31 2.70 -0.11
N TYR A 42 5.55 3.05 -0.51
CA TYR A 42 5.80 4.22 -1.36
C TYR A 42 5.00 4.15 -2.67
N GLN A 43 5.04 3.01 -3.37
CA GLN A 43 4.36 2.87 -4.66
C GLN A 43 2.83 2.90 -4.51
N HIS A 44 2.28 2.37 -3.42
CA HIS A 44 0.86 2.50 -3.11
C HIS A 44 0.48 3.96 -2.80
N ASP A 45 1.33 4.70 -2.08
CA ASP A 45 1.10 6.13 -1.80
C ASP A 45 1.22 7.01 -3.05
N VAL A 46 2.11 6.67 -3.98
CA VAL A 46 2.15 7.30 -5.32
C VAL A 46 0.82 7.09 -6.05
N GLY A 47 0.29 5.87 -6.02
CA GLY A 47 -1.04 5.57 -6.59
C GLY A 47 -2.16 6.36 -5.91
N ARG A 48 -2.16 6.45 -4.58
CA ARG A 48 -3.12 7.26 -3.82
C ARG A 48 -3.08 8.73 -4.23
N LYS A 49 -1.88 9.32 -4.30
CA LYS A 49 -1.70 10.71 -4.73
C LYS A 49 -2.17 10.94 -6.17
N ALA A 50 -1.93 9.97 -7.05
CA ALA A 50 -2.44 10.05 -8.42
C ALA A 50 -3.98 10.05 -8.49
N VAL A 51 -4.67 9.41 -7.54
CA VAL A 51 -6.13 9.50 -7.39
C VAL A 51 -6.53 10.92 -6.98
N ASP A 52 -5.87 11.50 -5.97
CA ASP A 52 -6.13 12.89 -5.56
C ASP A 52 -5.97 13.87 -6.75
N ASP A 53 -4.88 13.73 -7.51
CA ASP A 53 -4.58 14.57 -8.66
C ASP A 53 -5.60 14.39 -9.81
N ALA A 54 -5.99 13.15 -10.08
CA ALA A 54 -6.89 12.84 -11.20
C ALA A 54 -8.34 13.26 -10.96
N PHE A 55 -8.80 13.25 -9.72
CA PHE A 55 -10.20 13.50 -9.38
C PHE A 55 -10.46 14.89 -8.79
N GLY A 56 -9.41 15.67 -8.49
CA GLY A 56 -9.52 17.11 -8.23
C GLY A 56 -10.51 17.49 -7.13
N GLY A 57 -10.49 16.81 -5.99
CA GLY A 57 -11.37 17.09 -4.84
C GLY A 57 -12.73 16.38 -4.88
N LYS A 58 -13.09 15.69 -5.97
CA LYS A 58 -14.26 14.80 -5.99
C LYS A 58 -14.05 13.53 -5.19
N VAL A 59 -12.80 13.10 -5.05
CA VAL A 59 -12.39 11.99 -4.22
C VAL A 59 -11.49 12.54 -3.11
N GLU A 60 -11.83 12.22 -1.86
CA GLU A 60 -10.98 12.46 -0.69
C GLU A 60 -10.21 11.19 -0.39
N THR A 61 -8.87 11.22 -0.36
CA THR A 61 -8.09 10.07 0.09
C THR A 61 -7.56 10.26 1.50
N VAL A 62 -7.64 9.20 2.30
CA VAL A 62 -7.06 9.12 3.65
C VAL A 62 -6.19 7.87 3.75
N PHE A 63 -5.16 7.89 4.61
CA PHE A 63 -4.34 6.69 4.80
C PHE A 63 -3.92 6.52 6.26
N GLN A 64 -3.58 5.28 6.61
CA GLN A 64 -2.95 4.93 7.87
C GLN A 64 -1.74 4.06 7.58
N GLU A 65 -0.57 4.51 8.02
CA GLU A 65 0.68 3.77 7.90
C GLU A 65 0.98 2.94 9.15
N ASN A 66 1.95 2.01 9.02
CA ASN A 66 2.43 1.16 10.11
C ASN A 66 1.31 0.35 10.77
N VAL A 67 0.38 -0.16 9.97
CA VAL A 67 -0.71 -1.02 10.44
C VAL A 67 -0.22 -2.47 10.43
N PRO A 68 -0.07 -3.15 11.59
CA PRO A 68 0.35 -4.55 11.61
C PRO A 68 -0.69 -5.49 10.98
N GLU A 69 -0.22 -6.61 10.41
CA GLU A 69 -1.07 -7.71 9.91
C GLU A 69 -1.68 -8.52 11.07
N SER A 70 -2.53 -7.87 11.85
CA SER A 70 -3.13 -8.38 13.10
C SER A 70 -4.54 -7.86 13.28
N ALA A 71 -5.11 -7.98 14.48
CA ALA A 71 -6.36 -7.35 14.87
C ALA A 71 -6.36 -5.81 14.70
N ASP A 72 -5.19 -5.18 14.66
CA ASP A 72 -5.08 -3.73 14.39
C ASP A 72 -5.56 -3.38 12.99
N ALA A 73 -5.28 -4.21 11.98
CA ALA A 73 -5.78 -4.00 10.62
C ALA A 73 -7.33 -4.01 10.59
N GLU A 74 -7.96 -4.96 11.30
CA GLU A 74 -9.42 -5.01 11.42
C GLU A 74 -9.97 -3.76 12.13
N ARG A 75 -9.31 -3.33 13.21
CA ARG A 75 -9.67 -2.11 13.96
C ARG A 75 -9.58 -0.86 13.10
N VAL A 76 -8.48 -0.67 12.38
CA VAL A 76 -8.25 0.51 11.52
C VAL A 76 -9.26 0.56 10.38
N MET A 77 -9.48 -0.54 9.65
CA MET A 77 -10.47 -0.60 8.58
C MET A 77 -11.90 -0.38 9.11
N THR A 78 -12.22 -0.90 10.30
CA THR A 78 -13.52 -0.64 10.96
C THR A 78 -13.68 0.84 11.27
N GLN A 79 -12.66 1.52 11.77
CA GLN A 79 -12.69 2.96 12.03
C GLN A 79 -12.87 3.77 10.74
N MET A 80 -12.17 3.41 9.66
CA MET A 80 -12.34 4.03 8.35
C MET A 80 -13.78 3.88 7.85
N ALA A 81 -14.35 2.68 7.90
CA ALA A 81 -15.72 2.40 7.49
C ALA A 81 -16.74 3.22 8.31
N LEU A 82 -16.57 3.29 9.64
CA LEU A 82 -17.41 4.09 10.53
C LEU A 82 -17.29 5.60 10.29
N SER A 83 -16.14 6.07 9.78
CA SER A 83 -15.92 7.48 9.43
C SER A 83 -16.38 7.85 8.01
N GLY A 84 -17.18 6.98 7.37
CA GLY A 84 -17.78 7.26 6.07
C GLY A 84 -16.85 7.03 4.88
N THR A 85 -15.88 6.12 5.01
CA THR A 85 -15.05 5.71 3.87
C THR A 85 -15.86 4.75 2.98
N ASP A 86 -15.93 5.04 1.68
CA ASP A 86 -16.69 4.27 0.69
C ASP A 86 -15.89 3.10 0.13
N MET A 87 -14.58 3.24 0.03
CA MET A 87 -13.68 2.21 -0.49
C MET A 87 -12.39 2.16 0.34
N ILE A 88 -11.89 0.95 0.64
CA ILE A 88 -10.65 0.75 1.41
C ILE A 88 -9.70 -0.14 0.63
N PHE A 89 -8.49 0.35 0.40
CA PHE A 89 -7.36 -0.40 -0.13
C PHE A 89 -6.54 -0.99 1.03
N ALA A 90 -6.56 -2.30 1.15
CA ALA A 90 -5.79 -3.05 2.13
C ALA A 90 -4.52 -3.61 1.45
N THR A 91 -3.38 -2.96 1.66
CA THR A 91 -2.21 -3.08 0.80
C THR A 91 -1.19 -4.14 1.25
N SER A 92 -1.61 -5.17 1.99
CA SER A 92 -0.71 -6.25 2.39
C SER A 92 -1.39 -7.61 2.39
N PHE A 93 -0.64 -8.68 2.09
CA PHE A 93 -1.14 -10.05 2.02
C PHE A 93 -1.83 -10.50 3.31
N GLY A 94 -1.25 -10.22 4.47
CA GLY A 94 -1.77 -10.64 5.78
C GLY A 94 -3.01 -9.88 6.24
N TYR A 95 -3.49 -8.89 5.47
CA TYR A 95 -4.79 -8.27 5.75
C TYR A 95 -5.99 -9.09 5.26
N MET A 96 -5.77 -10.30 4.71
CA MET A 96 -6.81 -11.12 4.08
C MET A 96 -7.99 -11.42 5.00
N ASP A 97 -7.73 -11.98 6.20
CA ASP A 97 -8.79 -12.26 7.18
C ASP A 97 -9.42 -10.99 7.76
N PRO A 98 -8.64 -9.97 8.19
CA PRO A 98 -9.16 -8.66 8.56
C PRO A 98 -10.12 -8.05 7.54
N VAL A 99 -9.77 -8.04 6.25
CA VAL A 99 -10.61 -7.50 5.17
C VAL A 99 -11.94 -8.24 5.11
N ILE A 100 -11.93 -9.57 5.05
CA ILE A 100 -13.15 -10.38 4.98
C ILE A 100 -14.04 -10.17 6.21
N ASN A 101 -13.45 -10.03 7.40
CA ASN A 101 -14.19 -9.81 8.63
C ASN A 101 -14.86 -8.44 8.68
N VAL A 102 -14.18 -7.39 8.24
CA VAL A 102 -14.74 -6.03 8.19
C VAL A 102 -15.76 -5.92 7.06
N ALA A 103 -15.49 -6.47 5.88
CA ALA A 103 -16.40 -6.43 4.74
C ALA A 103 -17.79 -7.01 5.05
N LYS A 104 -17.86 -8.09 5.84
CA LYS A 104 -19.13 -8.66 6.32
C LYS A 104 -19.94 -7.70 7.18
N LYS A 105 -19.28 -6.85 7.96
CA LYS A 105 -19.92 -5.86 8.86
C LYS A 105 -20.36 -4.60 8.12
N PHE A 106 -19.71 -4.29 6.99
CA PHE A 106 -19.91 -3.07 6.21
C PHE A 106 -20.16 -3.39 4.72
N PRO A 107 -21.33 -3.96 4.37
CA PRO A 107 -21.61 -4.44 3.02
C PRO A 107 -21.62 -3.34 1.95
N ASN A 108 -21.82 -2.08 2.33
CA ASN A 108 -21.82 -0.95 1.42
C ASN A 108 -20.41 -0.39 1.13
N VAL A 109 -19.41 -0.70 1.97
CA VAL A 109 -18.03 -0.32 1.76
C VAL A 109 -17.37 -1.32 0.81
N LYS A 110 -16.62 -0.82 -0.18
CA LYS A 110 -15.84 -1.66 -1.11
C LYS A 110 -14.42 -1.86 -0.58
N PHE A 111 -13.89 -3.05 -0.79
CA PHE A 111 -12.53 -3.38 -0.34
C PHE A 111 -11.72 -3.90 -1.53
N GLU A 112 -10.52 -3.35 -1.68
CA GLU A 112 -9.50 -3.79 -2.62
C GLU A 112 -8.31 -4.35 -1.85
N HIS A 113 -8.06 -5.65 -1.95
CA HIS A 113 -7.00 -6.32 -1.21
C HIS A 113 -5.82 -6.68 -2.11
N ALA A 114 -4.66 -6.11 -1.81
CA ALA A 114 -3.42 -6.39 -2.53
C ALA A 114 -2.93 -7.82 -2.27
N THR A 115 -2.63 -8.54 -3.35
CA THR A 115 -2.03 -9.89 -3.33
C THR A 115 -2.85 -10.99 -2.65
N GLY A 116 -4.07 -10.69 -2.23
CA GLY A 116 -4.99 -11.67 -1.68
C GLY A 116 -5.54 -12.65 -2.72
N TYR A 117 -6.21 -13.70 -2.24
CA TYR A 117 -6.92 -14.68 -3.08
C TYR A 117 -8.35 -14.97 -2.60
N ARG A 118 -8.78 -14.33 -1.51
CA ARG A 118 -10.16 -14.44 -1.01
C ARG A 118 -10.95 -13.22 -1.43
N THR A 119 -12.15 -13.45 -1.98
CA THR A 119 -13.10 -12.43 -2.42
C THR A 119 -14.42 -12.55 -1.70
N ALA A 120 -15.24 -11.51 -1.78
CA ALA A 120 -16.64 -11.47 -1.33
C ALA A 120 -17.40 -10.47 -2.20
N ASP A 121 -18.71 -10.28 -1.98
CA ASP A 121 -19.56 -9.40 -2.81
C ASP A 121 -19.05 -7.94 -2.86
N ASN A 122 -18.34 -7.53 -1.82
CA ASN A 122 -17.74 -6.19 -1.70
C ASN A 122 -16.21 -6.24 -1.50
N VAL A 123 -15.56 -7.37 -1.79
CA VAL A 123 -14.11 -7.54 -1.72
C VAL A 123 -13.56 -8.04 -3.04
N SER A 124 -12.71 -7.25 -3.66
CA SER A 124 -11.88 -7.64 -4.81
C SER A 124 -10.43 -7.81 -4.40
N THR A 125 -9.64 -8.44 -5.24
CA THR A 125 -8.19 -8.57 -5.05
C THR A 125 -7.45 -8.06 -6.27
N TYR A 126 -6.29 -7.45 -6.05
CA TYR A 126 -5.42 -7.01 -7.12
C TYR A 126 -3.97 -7.42 -6.87
N SER A 127 -3.22 -7.62 -7.95
CA SER A 127 -1.80 -7.95 -7.89
C SER A 127 -1.13 -7.60 -9.21
N ALA A 128 0.19 -7.42 -9.17
CA ALA A 128 1.01 -7.33 -10.37
C ALA A 128 1.74 -8.67 -10.61
N ARG A 129 2.19 -8.88 -11.85
CA ARG A 129 2.96 -10.07 -12.23
C ARG A 129 4.44 -9.87 -11.90
N PHE A 130 4.76 -9.71 -10.61
CA PHE A 130 6.11 -9.45 -10.13
C PHE A 130 7.13 -10.50 -10.57
N TYR A 131 6.70 -11.75 -10.77
CA TYR A 131 7.55 -12.83 -11.27
C TYR A 131 8.13 -12.55 -12.66
N GLU A 132 7.50 -11.73 -13.49
CA GLU A 132 8.06 -11.31 -14.79
C GLU A 132 9.29 -10.44 -14.59
N GLY A 133 9.21 -9.44 -13.70
CA GLY A 133 10.37 -8.64 -13.31
C GLY A 133 11.46 -9.49 -12.64
N ARG A 134 11.07 -10.48 -11.83
CA ARG A 134 12.03 -11.43 -11.23
C ARG A 134 12.73 -12.28 -12.27
N SER A 135 12.07 -12.67 -13.35
CA SER A 135 12.69 -13.36 -14.48
C SER A 135 13.81 -12.51 -15.12
N VAL A 136 13.54 -11.23 -15.38
CA VAL A 136 14.54 -10.30 -15.93
C VAL A 136 15.74 -10.18 -14.99
N ILE A 137 15.50 -9.94 -13.69
CA ILE A 137 16.57 -9.81 -12.69
C ILE A 137 17.37 -11.11 -12.59
N GLY A 138 16.71 -12.28 -12.60
CA GLY A 138 17.36 -13.58 -12.57
C GLY A 138 18.27 -13.79 -13.77
N HIS A 139 17.82 -13.45 -14.98
CA HIS A 139 18.64 -13.54 -16.19
C HIS A 139 19.91 -12.67 -16.08
N VAL A 140 19.75 -11.41 -15.64
CA VAL A 140 20.87 -10.48 -15.43
C VAL A 140 21.86 -11.03 -14.39
N ALA A 141 21.34 -11.50 -13.24
CA ALA A 141 22.17 -12.07 -12.19
C ALA A 141 22.95 -13.31 -12.67
N GLY A 142 22.31 -14.20 -13.44
CA GLY A 142 22.97 -15.36 -14.03
C GLY A 142 24.11 -15.00 -14.98
N LYS A 143 23.96 -13.90 -15.76
CA LYS A 143 25.02 -13.38 -16.63
C LYS A 143 26.15 -12.68 -15.88
N MET A 144 25.83 -12.02 -14.75
CA MET A 144 26.79 -11.17 -14.04
C MET A 144 27.56 -11.89 -12.93
N THR A 145 27.02 -12.97 -12.38
CA THR A 145 27.70 -13.69 -11.28
C THR A 145 29.08 -14.20 -11.69
N LYS A 146 30.06 -13.99 -10.81
CA LYS A 146 31.42 -14.52 -10.98
C LYS A 146 31.65 -15.81 -10.19
N SER A 147 30.91 -16.01 -9.10
CA SER A 147 31.02 -17.16 -8.21
C SER A 147 30.09 -18.30 -8.57
N ASN A 148 29.14 -18.08 -9.49
CA ASN A 148 27.99 -18.94 -9.75
C ASN A 148 27.03 -19.07 -8.56
N THR A 149 27.23 -18.34 -7.46
CA THR A 149 26.33 -18.31 -6.31
C THR A 149 25.58 -16.98 -6.32
N ILE A 150 24.25 -17.06 -6.19
CA ILE A 150 23.36 -15.91 -6.11
C ILE A 150 22.63 -15.97 -4.78
N GLY A 151 22.80 -14.94 -3.93
CA GLY A 151 22.03 -14.77 -2.71
C GLY A 151 20.67 -14.16 -3.00
N TYR A 152 19.63 -14.64 -2.34
CA TYR A 152 18.27 -14.10 -2.43
C TYR A 152 17.73 -13.84 -1.03
N VAL A 153 17.57 -12.57 -0.66
CA VAL A 153 16.92 -12.18 0.59
C VAL A 153 15.41 -12.21 0.37
N ALA A 154 14.70 -13.02 1.13
CA ALA A 154 13.28 -13.27 0.99
C ALA A 154 12.51 -12.94 2.28
N SER A 155 11.30 -12.41 2.13
CA SER A 155 10.44 -11.99 3.25
C SER A 155 9.74 -13.17 3.93
N TYR A 156 8.60 -13.60 3.42
CA TYR A 156 7.81 -14.71 3.94
C TYR A 156 7.59 -15.78 2.87
N PRO A 157 7.53 -17.07 3.25
CA PRO A 157 7.36 -18.19 2.30
C PRO A 157 5.90 -18.32 1.82
N ILE A 158 5.31 -17.24 1.33
CA ILE A 158 3.99 -17.24 0.71
C ILE A 158 4.08 -17.57 -0.79
N PRO A 159 3.00 -18.04 -1.43
CA PRO A 159 3.03 -18.47 -2.84
C PRO A 159 3.58 -17.43 -3.82
N GLU A 160 3.26 -16.15 -3.63
CA GLU A 160 3.77 -15.06 -4.46
C GLU A 160 5.29 -14.93 -4.39
N VAL A 161 5.85 -14.96 -3.17
CA VAL A 161 7.30 -14.83 -2.94
C VAL A 161 8.03 -16.04 -3.49
N VAL A 162 7.54 -17.26 -3.22
CA VAL A 162 8.11 -18.51 -3.75
C VAL A 162 8.08 -18.52 -5.29
N ARG A 163 6.97 -18.11 -5.90
CA ARG A 163 6.88 -17.95 -7.37
C ARG A 163 7.92 -16.98 -7.91
N GLY A 164 8.14 -15.86 -7.22
CA GLY A 164 9.16 -14.87 -7.59
C GLY A 164 10.59 -15.46 -7.54
N ILE A 165 10.91 -16.20 -6.47
CA ILE A 165 12.20 -16.89 -6.32
C ILE A 165 12.40 -17.90 -7.45
N ASN A 166 11.40 -18.74 -7.71
CA ASN A 166 11.45 -19.74 -8.76
C ASN A 166 11.64 -19.12 -10.15
N SER A 167 10.95 -18.01 -10.43
CA SER A 167 11.09 -17.29 -11.69
C SER A 167 12.51 -16.73 -11.88
N ALA A 168 13.07 -16.11 -10.84
CA ALA A 168 14.45 -15.63 -10.87
C ALA A 168 15.45 -16.77 -11.05
N TYR A 169 15.29 -17.87 -10.32
CA TYR A 169 16.15 -19.03 -10.41
C TYR A 169 16.14 -19.67 -11.80
N LEU A 170 14.97 -19.93 -12.36
CA LEU A 170 14.86 -20.54 -13.69
C LEU A 170 15.47 -19.66 -14.78
N ALA A 171 15.26 -18.35 -14.71
CA ALA A 171 15.87 -17.41 -15.65
C ALA A 171 17.40 -17.32 -15.50
N ALA A 172 17.91 -17.36 -14.27
CA ALA A 172 19.35 -17.40 -14.00
C ALA A 172 19.98 -18.71 -14.50
N LYS A 173 19.32 -19.85 -14.28
CA LYS A 173 19.77 -21.17 -14.80
C LYS A 173 19.80 -21.21 -16.32
N ALA A 174 18.81 -20.61 -16.99
CA ALA A 174 18.80 -20.52 -18.45
C ALA A 174 19.95 -19.66 -18.99
N ALA A 175 20.34 -18.63 -18.25
CA ALA A 175 21.46 -17.73 -18.61
C ALA A 175 22.84 -18.32 -18.27
N ASN A 176 22.93 -19.08 -17.18
CA ASN A 176 24.12 -19.75 -16.69
C ASN A 176 23.76 -21.06 -15.97
N PRO A 177 23.93 -22.21 -16.59
CA PRO A 177 23.55 -23.52 -16.01
C PRO A 177 24.27 -23.88 -14.69
N ASN A 178 25.37 -23.21 -14.36
CA ASN A 178 26.15 -23.51 -13.15
C ASN A 178 25.68 -22.74 -11.91
N VAL A 179 24.71 -21.82 -12.03
CA VAL A 179 24.29 -21.01 -10.87
C VAL A 179 23.61 -21.86 -9.80
N GLU A 180 23.88 -21.49 -8.56
CA GLU A 180 23.20 -21.93 -7.35
C GLU A 180 22.53 -20.75 -6.66
N PHE A 181 21.31 -20.95 -6.11
CA PHE A 181 20.62 -19.95 -5.30
C PHE A 181 20.71 -20.32 -3.82
N LYS A 182 21.07 -19.33 -3.01
CA LYS A 182 20.97 -19.39 -1.55
C LYS A 182 19.91 -18.44 -1.09
N VAL A 183 18.82 -18.94 -0.50
CA VAL A 183 17.68 -18.13 -0.05
C VAL A 183 17.77 -17.95 1.46
N ILE A 184 17.71 -16.71 1.92
CA ILE A 184 17.68 -16.35 3.34
C ILE A 184 16.32 -15.71 3.64
N TRP A 185 15.55 -16.35 4.53
CA TRP A 185 14.25 -15.89 4.97
C TRP A 185 14.40 -14.97 6.18
N ILE A 186 13.94 -13.69 6.07
CA ILE A 186 14.07 -12.70 7.14
C ILE A 186 12.77 -12.49 7.94
N PHE A 187 11.65 -13.09 7.49
CA PHE A 187 10.34 -13.03 8.16
C PHE A 187 9.88 -11.61 8.52
N THR A 188 10.03 -10.70 7.57
CA THR A 188 9.50 -9.33 7.63
C THR A 188 9.31 -8.80 6.22
N TRP A 189 8.37 -7.87 6.04
CA TRP A 189 8.16 -7.20 4.75
C TRP A 189 9.15 -6.06 4.52
N TYR A 190 9.53 -5.36 5.59
CA TYR A 190 10.48 -4.25 5.53
C TYR A 190 11.26 -4.15 6.84
N ASN A 191 12.54 -4.39 6.81
CA ASN A 191 13.45 -4.20 7.94
C ASN A 191 14.88 -4.02 7.44
N PRO A 192 15.35 -2.75 7.24
CA PRO A 192 16.66 -2.47 6.68
C PRO A 192 17.83 -3.14 7.41
N ALA A 193 17.72 -3.28 8.75
CA ALA A 193 18.77 -3.94 9.54
C ALA A 193 18.86 -5.44 9.23
N LYS A 194 17.73 -6.15 9.24
CA LYS A 194 17.69 -7.59 8.90
C LYS A 194 18.10 -7.84 7.45
N GLU A 195 17.68 -6.97 6.53
CA GLU A 195 18.02 -7.05 5.10
C GLU A 195 19.53 -6.88 4.90
N ALA A 196 20.13 -5.86 5.55
CA ALA A 196 21.57 -5.64 5.50
C ALA A 196 22.37 -6.79 6.11
N ASP A 197 21.90 -7.38 7.21
CA ASP A 197 22.57 -8.52 7.84
C ASP A 197 22.46 -9.77 6.99
N ALA A 198 21.29 -10.05 6.40
CA ALA A 198 21.12 -11.16 5.47
C ALA A 198 22.00 -11.00 4.21
N ALA A 199 22.17 -9.79 3.70
CA ALA A 199 22.98 -9.53 2.53
C ALA A 199 24.50 -9.68 2.76
N LYS A 200 24.97 -9.68 4.01
CA LYS A 200 26.38 -9.92 4.38
C LYS A 200 26.73 -11.41 4.53
N THR A 201 25.74 -12.27 4.60
CA THR A 201 25.91 -13.73 4.81
C THR A 201 26.18 -14.46 3.51
#